data_0d5ebabaca00fbee1a91a6b70a8e0bb4
#
_entry.id   0d5ebabaca00fbee1a91a6b70a8e0bb4
#
_cell.length_a   1.000
_cell.length_b   1.000
_cell.length_c   1.000
_cell.angle_alpha   90.00
_cell.angle_beta   90.00
_cell.angle_gamma   90.00
#
_symmetry.space_group_name_H-M   'P 1'
#
loop_
_entity.id
_entity.type
_entity.pdbx_description
1 polymer ?
#
loop_
_entity_poly.entity_id
_entity_poly.type
_entity_poly.pdbx_seq_one_letter_code
_entity_poly.pdbx_strand_id
1 'polypeptide(L)'
;MNMTDPQRALIELAREDERYKLDAYLFVREALSYAQGVLRMGDDKKAEDVASILDMGKEAEHEEQHLTGQQLCEAIRRYGLEQYGYLAQVVLNRWGVTTTGDFGEIVYGMIHIGLMKKSTSDRREDFDNVYDFDEGFRKSFEISMPD
;
A
#
# COMPACT_ATOMS: atom_id res chain seq x y z
N MET A 1 -24.85 1.55 -15.38
CA MET A 1 -24.44 1.23 -14.42
C MET A 1 -23.14 0.78 -14.36
N ASN A 2 -22.34 1.32 -13.75
CA ASN A 2 -21.10 1.05 -13.76
C ASN A 2 -20.67 0.37 -12.57
N MET A 3 -20.93 -0.86 -12.53
CA MET A 3 -20.59 -1.58 -11.42
C MET A 3 -19.15 -1.71 -11.25
N THR A 4 -18.39 -1.41 -12.26
CA THR A 4 -16.97 -1.59 -12.14
C THR A 4 -16.25 -0.31 -11.84
N ASP A 5 -16.96 0.74 -11.55
CA ASP A 5 -16.31 2.00 -11.20
C ASP A 5 -15.55 1.81 -9.90
N PRO A 6 -14.22 1.82 -9.92
CA PRO A 6 -13.45 1.56 -8.69
C PRO A 6 -13.69 2.61 -7.63
N GLN A 7 -13.90 3.84 -8.05
CA GLN A 7 -14.09 4.88 -7.07
C GLN A 7 -15.37 4.69 -6.32
N ARG A 8 -16.43 4.29 -7.02
CA ARG A 8 -17.69 4.05 -6.37
C ARG A 8 -17.59 2.85 -5.43
N ALA A 9 -16.88 1.81 -5.84
CA ALA A 9 -16.72 0.64 -5.00
C ALA A 9 -16.00 1.01 -3.71
N LEU A 10 -14.99 1.87 -3.80
CA LEU A 10 -14.27 2.29 -2.62
C LEU A 10 -15.12 3.11 -1.69
N ILE A 11 -15.94 3.99 -2.26
CA ILE A 11 -16.81 4.81 -1.44
C ILE A 11 -17.77 3.93 -0.68
N GLU A 12 -18.29 2.90 -1.33
CA GLU A 12 -19.22 2.01 -0.66
C GLU A 12 -18.54 1.18 0.40
N LEU A 13 -17.32 0.74 0.12
CA LEU A 13 -16.57 -0.02 1.11
C LEU A 13 -16.31 0.84 2.34
N ALA A 14 -15.89 2.07 2.15
CA ALA A 14 -15.62 2.94 3.28
C ALA A 14 -16.89 3.25 4.06
N ARG A 15 -18.02 3.30 3.36
CA ARG A 15 -19.28 3.58 4.03
C ARG A 15 -19.71 2.39 4.86
N GLU A 16 -19.48 1.19 4.38
CA GLU A 16 -19.91 0.01 5.11
C GLU A 16 -18.97 -0.34 6.24
N ASP A 17 -17.69 -0.11 6.07
CA ASP A 17 -16.72 -0.45 7.10
C ASP A 17 -16.28 0.84 7.75
N GLU A 18 -16.92 1.18 8.84
CA GLU A 18 -16.71 2.47 9.45
C GLU A 18 -15.40 2.59 10.20
N ARG A 19 -14.61 1.53 10.24
CA ARG A 19 -13.32 1.63 10.93
C ARG A 19 -12.38 2.61 10.27
N TYR A 20 -12.44 2.74 8.94
CA TYR A 20 -11.49 3.54 8.21
C TYR A 20 -12.20 4.52 7.30
N LYS A 21 -11.62 5.71 7.17
CA LYS A 21 -12.19 6.69 6.27
C LYS A 21 -11.76 6.40 4.85
N LEU A 22 -12.50 6.92 3.90
CA LEU A 22 -12.18 6.74 2.50
C LEU A 22 -10.74 7.15 2.20
N ASP A 23 -10.27 8.18 2.88
CA ASP A 23 -8.91 8.68 2.66
C ASP A 23 -7.87 7.60 2.92
N ALA A 24 -8.13 6.72 3.87
CA ALA A 24 -7.16 5.66 4.16
C ALA A 24 -7.06 4.69 2.99
N TYR A 25 -8.18 4.36 2.38
CA TYR A 25 -8.15 3.45 1.25
C TYR A 25 -7.42 4.09 0.07
N LEU A 26 -7.69 5.35 -0.18
CA LEU A 26 -7.03 6.04 -1.28
C LEU A 26 -5.54 6.16 -1.03
N PHE A 27 -5.16 6.42 0.20
CA PHE A 27 -3.75 6.55 0.53
C PHE A 27 -3.01 5.23 0.32
N VAL A 28 -3.61 4.12 0.73
CA VAL A 28 -2.96 2.83 0.55
C VAL A 28 -2.80 2.52 -0.94
N ARG A 29 -3.80 2.85 -1.74
CA ARG A 29 -3.67 2.65 -3.18
C ARG A 29 -2.55 3.49 -3.76
N GLU A 30 -2.43 4.72 -3.31
CA GLU A 30 -1.37 5.59 -3.79
C GLU A 30 -0.01 5.09 -3.35
N ALA A 31 0.06 4.55 -2.14
CA ALA A 31 1.31 4.00 -1.66
C ALA A 31 1.74 2.78 -2.48
N LEU A 32 0.78 2.00 -2.92
CA LEU A 32 1.10 0.86 -3.77
C LEU A 32 1.69 1.34 -5.10
N SER A 33 1.10 2.36 -5.69
CA SER A 33 1.64 2.91 -6.92
C SER A 33 3.03 3.48 -6.69
N TYR A 34 3.23 4.14 -5.56
CA TYR A 34 4.51 4.69 -5.21
C TYR A 34 5.55 3.58 -5.08
N ALA A 35 5.16 2.46 -4.48
CA ALA A 35 6.08 1.35 -4.31
C ALA A 35 6.50 0.79 -5.65
N GLN A 36 5.56 0.63 -6.54
CA GLN A 36 5.85 0.02 -7.81
C GLN A 36 6.57 0.98 -8.77
N GLY A 37 6.23 2.24 -8.70
CA GLY A 37 6.79 3.21 -9.63
C GLY A 37 8.06 3.87 -9.15
N VAL A 38 8.05 4.39 -7.94
CA VAL A 38 9.20 5.14 -7.43
C VAL A 38 10.19 4.24 -6.75
N LEU A 39 9.73 3.37 -5.86
CA LEU A 39 10.63 2.52 -5.12
C LEU A 39 10.96 1.24 -5.86
N ARG A 40 10.14 0.89 -6.84
CA ARG A 40 10.34 -0.29 -7.67
C ARG A 40 10.41 -1.58 -6.87
N MET A 41 9.65 -1.63 -5.82
CA MET A 41 9.55 -2.82 -5.02
C MET A 41 8.81 -3.89 -5.79
N GLY A 42 9.06 -5.13 -5.45
CA GLY A 42 8.42 -6.22 -6.12
C GLY A 42 9.00 -6.51 -7.48
N ASP A 43 10.05 -5.78 -7.86
CA ASP A 43 10.64 -5.95 -9.15
C ASP A 43 12.12 -6.15 -8.94
N ASP A 44 12.51 -7.34 -8.55
CA ASP A 44 13.88 -7.59 -8.23
C ASP A 44 14.76 -7.68 -9.42
N LYS A 45 14.20 -7.79 -10.58
CA LYS A 45 15.02 -8.01 -11.73
C LYS A 45 14.87 -6.93 -12.74
N LYS A 46 15.05 -5.73 -12.30
CA LYS A 46 14.85 -4.62 -13.17
C LYS A 46 15.66 -4.68 -14.42
N ALA A 47 16.89 -5.10 -14.29
CA ALA A 47 17.72 -5.19 -15.47
C ALA A 47 17.17 -6.20 -16.43
N GLU A 48 16.65 -7.27 -15.91
CA GLU A 48 16.07 -8.27 -16.76
C GLU A 48 14.76 -7.82 -17.31
N ASP A 49 14.11 -6.94 -16.60
CA ASP A 49 12.85 -6.44 -17.05
C ASP A 49 12.98 -5.63 -18.31
N VAL A 50 14.09 -4.96 -18.47
CA VAL A 50 14.29 -4.21 -19.69
C VAL A 50 14.25 -5.16 -20.86
N ALA A 51 14.92 -6.29 -20.73
CA ALA A 51 14.90 -7.26 -21.80
C ALA A 51 13.51 -7.83 -21.98
N SER A 52 12.82 -8.01 -20.88
CA SER A 52 11.47 -8.55 -20.95
C SER A 52 10.55 -7.59 -21.65
N ILE A 53 10.74 -6.32 -21.43
CA ILE A 53 9.90 -5.34 -22.06
C ILE A 53 10.06 -5.42 -23.56
N LEU A 54 11.30 -5.62 -24.00
CA LEU A 54 11.52 -5.74 -25.40
C LEU A 54 10.96 -7.03 -25.94
N ASP A 55 10.77 -8.01 -25.08
CA ASP A 55 10.22 -9.27 -25.48
C ASP A 55 8.73 -9.15 -25.34
N MET A 56 8.08 -8.58 -26.29
CA MET A 56 6.71 -8.32 -26.19
C MET A 56 5.92 -9.46 -25.71
N GLY A 57 4.89 -9.46 -25.45
CA GLY A 57 4.02 -10.55 -25.08
C GLY A 57 4.12 -10.92 -23.64
N LYS A 58 5.07 -10.35 -22.97
CA LYS A 58 5.21 -10.69 -21.59
C LYS A 58 4.70 -9.63 -20.69
N GLU A 59 4.27 -8.56 -21.24
CA GLU A 59 3.87 -7.48 -20.39
C GLU A 59 2.79 -7.85 -19.46
N ALA A 60 1.91 -8.70 -19.89
CA ALA A 60 0.81 -9.03 -19.02
C ALA A 60 1.29 -9.66 -17.75
N GLU A 61 2.38 -10.33 -17.80
CA GLU A 61 2.85 -11.01 -16.64
C GLU A 61 3.51 -10.09 -15.67
N HIS A 62 3.90 -8.94 -16.10
CA HIS A 62 4.53 -8.04 -15.20
C HIS A 62 3.56 -7.43 -14.22
N GLU A 63 2.30 -7.53 -14.51
CA GLU A 63 1.35 -7.04 -13.55
C GLU A 63 1.36 -7.90 -12.34
N GLU A 64 1.98 -9.05 -12.45
CA GLU A 64 2.01 -9.91 -11.32
C GLU A 64 3.05 -9.55 -10.34
N GLN A 65 3.78 -8.51 -10.55
CA GLN A 65 4.77 -8.15 -9.61
C GLN A 65 4.09 -7.74 -8.35
N HIS A 66 4.05 -8.62 -7.44
CA HIS A 66 3.31 -8.49 -6.23
C HIS A 66 4.20 -8.03 -5.11
N LEU A 67 3.70 -7.16 -4.30
CA LEU A 67 4.40 -6.78 -3.09
C LEU A 67 3.92 -7.66 -1.97
N THR A 68 4.84 -8.05 -1.10
CA THR A 68 4.44 -8.75 0.10
C THR A 68 3.78 -7.75 1.04
N GLY A 69 3.09 -8.24 2.03
CA GLY A 69 2.51 -7.34 3.03
C GLY A 69 3.56 -6.50 3.70
N GLN A 70 4.72 -7.08 4.00
CA GLN A 70 5.79 -6.33 4.62
C GLN A 70 6.32 -5.25 3.69
N GLN A 71 6.46 -5.56 2.42
CA GLN A 71 6.93 -4.55 1.47
C GLN A 71 5.94 -3.41 1.33
N LEU A 72 4.66 -3.74 1.31
CA LEU A 72 3.66 -2.69 1.19
C LEU A 72 3.65 -1.83 2.44
N CYS A 73 3.79 -2.43 3.62
CA CYS A 73 3.84 -1.64 4.85
C CYS A 73 5.02 -0.69 4.83
N GLU A 74 6.16 -1.15 4.30
CA GLU A 74 7.31 -0.27 4.23
C GLU A 74 7.09 0.85 3.21
N ALA A 75 6.44 0.55 2.10
CA ALA A 75 6.12 1.57 1.12
C ALA A 75 5.18 2.60 1.71
N ILE A 76 4.21 2.14 2.48
CA ILE A 76 3.27 3.07 3.12
C ILE A 76 4.01 3.96 4.10
N ARG A 77 4.97 3.41 4.83
CA ARG A 77 5.74 4.22 5.75
C ARG A 77 6.50 5.30 5.00
N ARG A 78 7.18 4.93 3.94
CA ARG A 78 7.96 5.90 3.19
C ARG A 78 7.08 6.94 2.51
N TYR A 79 5.98 6.49 1.93
CA TYR A 79 5.09 7.42 1.26
C TYR A 79 4.46 8.37 2.27
N GLY A 80 4.08 7.85 3.42
CA GLY A 80 3.50 8.68 4.46
C GLY A 80 4.45 9.74 4.95
N LEU A 81 5.71 9.35 5.16
CA LEU A 81 6.70 10.31 5.60
C LEU A 81 6.97 11.36 4.53
N GLU A 82 6.95 10.94 3.27
CA GLU A 82 7.17 11.89 2.21
C GLU A 82 6.02 12.87 2.09
N GLN A 83 4.79 12.40 2.24
CA GLN A 83 3.65 13.26 2.07
C GLN A 83 3.37 14.12 3.28
N TYR A 84 3.54 13.60 4.47
CA TYR A 84 3.11 14.28 5.67
C TYR A 84 4.21 14.52 6.70
N GLY A 85 5.39 14.00 6.46
CA GLY A 85 6.50 14.22 7.38
C GLY A 85 6.15 13.75 8.78
N TYR A 86 6.46 14.56 9.76
CA TYR A 86 6.25 14.15 11.14
C TYR A 86 4.78 14.11 11.52
N LEU A 87 3.90 14.56 10.62
CA LEU A 87 2.47 14.46 10.89
C LEU A 87 1.87 13.15 10.36
N ALA A 88 2.68 12.28 9.78
CA ALA A 88 2.13 11.09 9.14
C ALA A 88 1.32 10.25 10.11
N GLN A 89 1.83 10.05 11.33
CA GLN A 89 1.11 9.23 12.28
C GLN A 89 -0.22 9.86 12.67
N VAL A 90 -0.23 11.17 12.85
CA VAL A 90 -1.46 11.87 13.21
C VAL A 90 -2.50 11.73 12.11
N VAL A 91 -2.05 11.88 10.85
CA VAL A 91 -2.97 11.78 9.73
C VAL A 91 -3.56 10.38 9.65
N LEU A 92 -2.71 9.37 9.76
CA LEU A 92 -3.21 7.99 9.69
C LEU A 92 -4.16 7.69 10.84
N ASN A 93 -3.83 8.16 12.03
CA ASN A 93 -4.71 7.94 13.17
C ASN A 93 -6.07 8.60 12.96
N ARG A 94 -6.09 9.75 12.34
CA ARG A 94 -7.36 10.40 12.06
C ARG A 94 -8.21 9.59 11.11
N TRP A 95 -7.58 8.82 10.25
CA TRP A 95 -8.30 7.99 9.30
C TRP A 95 -8.68 6.64 9.89
N GLY A 96 -8.33 6.39 11.14
CA GLY A 96 -8.67 5.14 11.81
C GLY A 96 -7.58 4.11 11.79
N VAL A 97 -6.40 4.46 11.31
CA VAL A 97 -5.32 3.51 11.15
C VAL A 97 -4.31 3.73 12.27
N THR A 98 -4.07 2.71 13.07
CA THR A 98 -3.14 2.83 14.18
C THR A 98 -2.06 1.76 14.17
N THR A 99 -2.20 0.72 13.37
CA THR A 99 -1.21 -0.34 13.31
C THR A 99 -1.03 -0.81 11.88
N THR A 100 0.06 -1.53 11.62
CA THR A 100 0.25 -2.09 10.29
C THR A 100 -0.80 -3.13 9.98
N GLY A 101 -1.37 -3.77 11.00
CA GLY A 101 -2.46 -4.69 10.75
C GLY A 101 -3.65 -4.01 10.13
N ASP A 102 -3.87 -2.74 10.43
CA ASP A 102 -4.94 -1.99 9.81
C ASP A 102 -4.71 -1.83 8.31
N PHE A 103 -3.46 -1.70 7.89
CA PHE A 103 -3.18 -1.67 6.47
C PHE A 103 -3.63 -2.97 5.82
N GLY A 104 -3.43 -4.09 6.53
CA GLY A 104 -3.90 -5.37 6.03
C GLY A 104 -5.39 -5.43 5.89
N GLU A 105 -6.11 -4.87 6.86
CA GLU A 105 -7.56 -4.84 6.78
C GLU A 105 -8.01 -4.03 5.57
N ILE A 106 -7.36 -2.92 5.32
CA ILE A 106 -7.70 -2.08 4.19
C ILE A 106 -7.41 -2.79 2.88
N VAL A 107 -6.23 -3.41 2.79
CA VAL A 107 -5.85 -4.10 1.57
C VAL A 107 -6.80 -5.26 1.29
N TYR A 108 -7.11 -6.05 2.30
CA TYR A 108 -7.99 -7.18 2.07
C TYR A 108 -9.43 -6.75 1.81
N GLY A 109 -9.83 -5.59 2.32
CA GLY A 109 -11.10 -5.02 1.94
C GLY A 109 -11.14 -4.71 0.46
N MET A 110 -10.04 -4.14 -0.05
CA MET A 110 -9.98 -3.82 -1.47
C MET A 110 -9.87 -5.07 -2.33
N ILE A 111 -9.19 -6.10 -1.83
CA ILE A 111 -9.15 -7.36 -2.55
C ILE A 111 -10.55 -7.94 -2.64
N HIS A 112 -11.29 -7.85 -1.56
CA HIS A 112 -12.63 -8.42 -1.51
C HIS A 112 -13.56 -7.80 -2.54
N ILE A 113 -13.42 -6.52 -2.81
CA ILE A 113 -14.28 -5.87 -3.79
C ILE A 113 -13.63 -5.81 -5.17
N GLY A 114 -12.53 -6.52 -5.35
CA GLY A 114 -11.94 -6.67 -6.68
C GLY A 114 -11.02 -5.56 -7.14
N LEU A 115 -10.65 -4.66 -6.25
CA LEU A 115 -9.77 -3.56 -6.64
C LEU A 115 -8.29 -3.89 -6.52
N MET A 116 -7.95 -4.95 -5.83
CA MET A 116 -6.58 -5.38 -5.72
C MET A 116 -6.55 -6.89 -5.85
N LYS A 117 -5.43 -7.40 -6.31
CA LYS A 117 -5.28 -8.83 -6.49
C LYS A 117 -4.45 -9.43 -5.39
N LYS A 118 -4.72 -10.67 -5.07
CA LYS A 118 -4.01 -11.40 -4.06
C LYS A 118 -3.30 -12.57 -4.71
N SER A 119 -2.04 -12.78 -4.40
CA SER A 119 -1.35 -13.95 -4.91
C SER A 119 -1.59 -15.10 -3.94
N THR A 120 -1.22 -16.29 -4.36
CA THR A 120 -1.49 -17.47 -3.53
C THR A 120 -0.67 -17.47 -2.26
N SER A 121 0.43 -16.74 -2.23
CA SER A 121 1.27 -16.73 -1.05
C SER A 121 0.92 -15.61 -0.09
N ASP A 122 0.01 -14.73 -0.46
CA ASP A 122 -0.32 -13.62 0.42
C ASP A 122 -1.21 -14.06 1.55
N ARG A 123 -0.95 -13.52 2.73
CA ARG A 123 -1.77 -13.79 3.88
C ARG A 123 -2.02 -12.50 4.63
N ARG A 124 -3.18 -12.43 5.25
CA ARG A 124 -3.53 -11.24 6.02
C ARG A 124 -2.50 -10.98 7.12
N GLU A 125 -2.00 -12.05 7.70
CA GLU A 125 -1.06 -11.93 8.82
C GLU A 125 0.26 -11.30 8.42
N ASP A 126 0.56 -11.25 7.14
CA ASP A 126 1.80 -10.63 6.69
C ASP A 126 1.87 -9.17 7.05
N PHE A 127 0.73 -8.57 7.36
CA PHE A 127 0.70 -7.16 7.74
C PHE A 127 0.81 -6.95 9.24
N ASP A 128 0.77 -8.02 10.02
CA ASP A 128 0.75 -7.85 11.46
C ASP A 128 2.12 -7.53 12.00
N ASN A 129 2.17 -6.53 12.84
CA ASN A 129 3.39 -6.20 13.59
C ASN A 129 4.62 -6.00 12.71
N VAL A 130 4.43 -5.39 11.55
CA VAL A 130 5.58 -5.14 10.69
C VAL A 130 6.47 -4.07 11.31
N TYR A 131 5.86 -3.03 11.87
CA TYR A 131 6.59 -2.07 12.67
C TYR A 131 5.60 -1.38 13.60
N ASP A 132 6.14 -0.75 14.62
CA ASP A 132 5.35 0.05 15.53
C ASP A 132 5.22 1.44 14.91
N PHE A 133 4.02 2.02 14.95
CA PHE A 133 3.80 3.32 14.31
C PHE A 133 4.68 4.40 14.92
N ASP A 134 4.87 4.35 16.22
CA ASP A 134 5.68 5.36 16.85
C ASP A 134 7.09 5.30 16.32
N GLU A 135 7.64 4.09 16.20
CA GLU A 135 8.98 3.96 15.69
C GLU A 135 9.04 4.19 14.19
N GLY A 136 8.04 3.72 13.49
CA GLY A 136 8.07 3.80 12.03
C GLY A 136 7.87 5.20 11.51
N PHE A 137 7.00 5.97 12.16
CA PHE A 137 6.69 7.29 11.64
C PHE A 137 7.36 8.42 12.40
N ARG A 138 7.36 8.34 13.71
CA ARG A 138 7.93 9.44 14.47
C ARG A 138 9.44 9.33 14.60
N LYS A 139 9.91 8.18 15.05
CA LYS A 139 11.33 8.06 15.29
C LYS A 139 12.14 7.99 14.01
N SER A 140 11.57 7.34 12.98
CA SER A 140 12.27 7.30 11.72
C SER A 140 12.42 8.68 11.14
N PHE A 141 11.40 9.52 11.29
CA PHE A 141 11.48 10.87 10.78
C PHE A 141 12.56 11.66 11.52
N GLU A 142 12.60 11.48 12.83
CA GLU A 142 13.58 12.20 13.63
C GLU A 142 15.00 11.81 13.26
N ILE A 143 15.20 10.54 13.01
CA ILE A 143 16.52 10.07 12.68
C ILE A 143 16.98 10.62 11.34
N SER A 144 16.08 10.76 10.41
CA SER A 144 16.48 11.20 9.09
C SER A 144 16.59 12.72 8.98
N MET A 145 16.25 13.46 10.00
CA MET A 145 16.35 14.91 9.93
C MET A 145 17.77 15.34 10.15
N PRO A 146 18.27 16.21 9.31
CA PRO A 146 19.60 16.74 9.55
C PRO A 146 19.53 17.74 10.69
N ASP A 147 20.58 17.92 11.34
CA ASP A 147 20.57 18.86 12.44
C ASP A 147 20.81 20.27 12.05
#